data_f8d423e1d4b8299bb22881e9939a4b94
#
_entry.id   f8d423e1d4b8299bb22881e9939a4b94
#
_cell.length_a   1.000
_cell.length_b   1.000
_cell.length_c   1.000
_cell.angle_alpha   90.00
_cell.angle_beta   90.00
_cell.angle_gamma   90.00
#
_symmetry.space_group_name_H-M   'P 1'
#
loop_
_entity.id
_entity.type
_entity.pdbx_description
1 polymer ?
#
loop_
_entity_poly.entity_id
_entity_poly.type
_entity_poly.pdbx_seq_one_letter_code
_entity_poly.pdbx_strand_id
1 'polypeptide(L)'
;MKKIIAVIMFLVFVQTLSAQISVHDSMLDTLFAYSVKSCDEFMARFNGDETAPGISKDEKEYRQRNILALFEKERLIEHQNKYTVDNQLFRDITAFIKDVCGKNLKITLTDKDFFACAYWKAKFQGKDKNLCIVLRYENIGNDVFRWGIAGVNGLVENKMLDTTSNGTIRPVDHEVNFMQLKNILNQPNGKIEMFRSSNTNIDQLSYLSALINTKQITFSQCDSVVFHCLNVKGYLFKVAKFNRKDYNTGWLISDFQTINEEEKQRYINQLLGKL
;
A
#
# COMPACT_ATOMS: atom_id res chain seq x y z
N MET A 1 -46.62 9.98 24.48
CA MET A 1 -46.38 11.00 23.46
C MET A 1 -44.92 11.45 23.37
N LYS A 2 -44.24 11.89 24.44
CA LYS A 2 -42.82 12.35 24.36
C LYS A 2 -41.82 11.30 23.81
N LYS A 3 -41.98 10.00 24.12
CA LYS A 3 -41.13 8.90 23.62
C LYS A 3 -41.33 8.62 22.12
N ILE A 4 -42.55 8.78 21.61
CA ILE A 4 -42.86 8.56 20.18
C ILE A 4 -42.32 9.70 19.35
N ILE A 5 -42.38 10.93 19.84
CA ILE A 5 -41.80 12.13 19.18
C ILE A 5 -40.25 12.00 19.08
N ALA A 6 -39.61 11.49 20.15
CA ALA A 6 -38.14 11.28 20.13
C ALA A 6 -37.72 10.21 19.12
N VAL A 7 -38.50 9.14 18.96
CA VAL A 7 -38.25 8.08 17.96
C VAL A 7 -38.45 8.60 16.52
N ILE A 8 -39.51 9.39 16.31
CA ILE A 8 -39.78 10.00 15.01
C ILE A 8 -38.68 11.05 14.66
N MET A 9 -38.23 11.86 15.60
CA MET A 9 -37.10 12.78 15.39
C MET A 9 -35.80 12.03 15.10
N PHE A 10 -35.55 10.90 15.79
CA PHE A 10 -34.37 10.08 15.52
C PHE A 10 -34.41 9.42 14.14
N LEU A 11 -35.58 8.91 13.72
CA LEU A 11 -35.78 8.35 12.37
C LEU A 11 -35.63 9.39 11.26
N VAL A 12 -36.15 10.62 11.46
CA VAL A 12 -35.97 11.72 10.51
C VAL A 12 -34.51 12.15 10.44
N PHE A 13 -33.79 12.17 11.59
CA PHE A 13 -32.36 12.51 11.63
C PHE A 13 -31.48 11.45 10.94
N VAL A 14 -31.83 10.15 11.09
CA VAL A 14 -31.15 9.06 10.38
C VAL A 14 -31.42 9.12 8.87
N GLN A 15 -32.64 9.49 8.45
CA GLN A 15 -32.95 9.65 7.01
C GLN A 15 -32.24 10.87 6.40
N THR A 16 -32.07 11.97 7.14
CA THR A 16 -31.32 13.13 6.65
C THR A 16 -29.84 12.87 6.55
N LEU A 17 -29.27 12.05 7.43
CA LEU A 17 -27.86 11.60 7.32
C LEU A 17 -27.65 10.66 6.12
N SER A 18 -28.61 9.80 5.81
CA SER A 18 -28.56 8.95 4.62
C SER A 18 -28.79 9.73 3.31
N ALA A 19 -29.59 10.79 3.34
CA ALA A 19 -29.83 11.67 2.17
C ALA A 19 -28.64 12.56 1.84
N GLN A 20 -27.75 12.84 2.82
CA GLN A 20 -26.58 13.69 2.60
C GLN A 20 -25.45 13.02 1.81
N ILE A 21 -25.48 11.69 1.64
CA ILE A 21 -24.51 10.95 0.82
C ILE A 21 -25.16 10.37 -0.44
N SER A 22 -26.38 10.68 -0.74
CA SER A 22 -26.94 10.46 -2.08
C SER A 22 -26.33 11.45 -3.07
N VAL A 23 -25.09 11.18 -3.45
CA VAL A 23 -24.45 11.91 -4.55
C VAL A 23 -25.25 11.58 -5.79
N HIS A 24 -25.94 12.55 -6.36
CA HIS A 24 -26.69 12.41 -7.60
C HIS A 24 -25.77 11.80 -8.66
N ASP A 25 -26.19 10.75 -9.39
CA ASP A 25 -25.39 10.05 -10.40
C ASP A 25 -24.70 11.02 -11.38
N SER A 26 -25.39 12.08 -11.82
CA SER A 26 -24.81 13.12 -12.69
C SER A 26 -23.65 13.92 -12.07
N MET A 27 -23.67 14.09 -10.76
CA MET A 27 -22.64 14.83 -10.03
C MET A 27 -21.41 13.96 -9.77
N LEU A 28 -21.59 12.67 -9.53
CA LEU A 28 -20.51 11.69 -9.51
C LEU A 28 -19.81 11.62 -10.85
N ASP A 29 -20.55 11.56 -11.96
CA ASP A 29 -19.97 11.51 -13.29
C ASP A 29 -19.10 12.74 -13.59
N THR A 30 -19.49 13.91 -13.15
CA THR A 30 -18.69 15.13 -13.30
C THR A 30 -17.45 15.09 -12.41
N LEU A 31 -17.56 14.68 -11.15
CA LEU A 31 -16.43 14.59 -10.22
C LEU A 31 -15.38 13.57 -10.64
N PHE A 32 -15.83 12.46 -11.22
CA PHE A 32 -14.95 11.39 -11.67
C PHE A 32 -14.34 11.63 -13.06
N ALA A 33 -14.79 12.62 -13.82
CA ALA A 33 -14.27 12.93 -15.15
C ALA A 33 -12.88 13.62 -15.12
N TYR A 34 -12.41 14.07 -13.97
CA TYR A 34 -11.17 14.85 -13.86
C TYR A 34 -9.98 13.99 -13.44
N SER A 35 -8.85 14.18 -14.16
CA SER A 35 -7.60 13.49 -13.90
C SER A 35 -6.88 14.03 -12.66
N VAL A 36 -6.38 13.13 -11.82
CA VAL A 36 -5.40 13.43 -10.76
C VAL A 36 -4.00 13.20 -11.32
N LYS A 37 -3.29 14.25 -11.68
CA LYS A 37 -2.09 14.19 -12.53
C LYS A 37 -0.85 13.68 -11.80
N SER A 38 -0.73 13.99 -10.51
CA SER A 38 0.44 13.65 -9.69
C SER A 38 0.04 13.13 -8.31
N CYS A 39 0.99 12.50 -7.61
CA CYS A 39 0.81 12.09 -6.23
C CYS A 39 0.64 13.31 -5.30
N ASP A 40 1.30 14.42 -5.61
CA ASP A 40 1.17 15.66 -4.83
C ASP A 40 -0.24 16.24 -4.95
N GLU A 41 -0.82 16.23 -6.15
CA GLU A 41 -2.21 16.63 -6.37
C GLU A 41 -3.19 15.69 -5.65
N PHE A 42 -2.91 14.37 -5.65
CA PHE A 42 -3.68 13.42 -4.86
C PHE A 42 -3.67 13.80 -3.38
N MET A 43 -2.49 14.06 -2.82
CA MET A 43 -2.35 14.45 -1.42
C MET A 43 -3.01 15.79 -1.12
N ALA A 44 -2.84 16.77 -1.98
CA ALA A 44 -3.45 18.10 -1.81
C ALA A 44 -4.99 18.00 -1.79
N ARG A 45 -5.59 17.21 -2.69
CA ARG A 45 -7.04 16.95 -2.69
C ARG A 45 -7.49 16.16 -1.46
N PHE A 46 -6.75 15.12 -1.07
CA PHE A 46 -7.03 14.33 0.13
C PHE A 46 -6.98 15.18 1.40
N ASN A 47 -5.99 16.05 1.50
CA ASN A 47 -5.78 16.96 2.63
C ASN A 47 -6.75 18.14 2.66
N GLY A 48 -7.46 18.40 1.56
CA GLY A 48 -8.34 19.56 1.40
C GLY A 48 -7.60 20.85 1.10
N ASP A 49 -6.33 20.77 0.72
CA ASP A 49 -5.51 21.92 0.33
C ASP A 49 -5.87 22.39 -1.09
N GLU A 50 -6.28 21.43 -1.96
CA GLU A 50 -6.88 21.68 -3.28
C GLU A 50 -8.25 21.02 -3.39
N THR A 51 -9.07 21.48 -4.34
CA THR A 51 -10.37 20.89 -4.64
C THR A 51 -10.39 20.27 -6.03
N ALA A 52 -11.14 19.18 -6.18
CA ALA A 52 -11.47 18.68 -7.51
C ALA A 52 -12.33 19.73 -8.24
N PRO A 53 -12.23 19.82 -9.58
CA PRO A 53 -13.10 20.70 -10.36
C PRO A 53 -14.58 20.45 -10.04
N GLY A 54 -15.36 21.52 -9.94
CA GLY A 54 -16.77 21.46 -9.57
C GLY A 54 -17.06 21.30 -8.07
N ILE A 55 -16.03 21.31 -7.21
CA ILE A 55 -16.17 21.37 -5.74
C ILE A 55 -15.63 22.71 -5.26
N SER A 56 -16.45 23.48 -4.52
CA SER A 56 -16.01 24.72 -3.88
C SER A 56 -15.53 24.46 -2.46
N LYS A 57 -14.47 25.17 -2.03
CA LYS A 57 -14.00 25.15 -0.63
C LYS A 57 -15.03 25.74 0.35
N ASP A 58 -15.94 26.55 -0.15
CA ASP A 58 -17.01 27.15 0.66
C ASP A 58 -18.11 26.14 1.04
N GLU A 59 -18.13 24.98 0.38
CA GLU A 59 -19.05 23.90 0.72
C GLU A 59 -18.64 23.23 2.02
N LYS A 60 -19.58 23.07 2.95
CA LYS A 60 -19.33 22.47 4.27
C LYS A 60 -18.64 21.09 4.22
N GLU A 61 -18.90 20.32 3.16
CA GLU A 61 -18.44 18.94 3.01
C GLU A 61 -17.46 18.75 1.85
N TYR A 62 -16.83 19.86 1.38
CA TYR A 62 -15.95 19.84 0.21
C TYR A 62 -14.85 18.76 0.32
N ARG A 63 -14.24 18.59 1.48
CA ARG A 63 -13.17 17.64 1.69
C ARG A 63 -13.66 16.20 1.64
N GLN A 64 -14.85 15.91 2.17
CA GLN A 64 -15.47 14.59 2.06
C GLN A 64 -15.70 14.20 0.59
N ARG A 65 -16.22 15.15 -0.20
CA ARG A 65 -16.45 15.00 -1.62
C ARG A 65 -15.14 14.82 -2.39
N ASN A 66 -14.10 15.57 -2.06
CA ASN A 66 -12.76 15.41 -2.63
C ASN A 66 -12.22 13.99 -2.40
N ILE A 67 -12.26 13.51 -1.15
CA ILE A 67 -11.76 12.17 -0.82
C ILE A 67 -12.57 11.10 -1.55
N LEU A 68 -13.90 11.22 -1.61
CA LEU A 68 -14.74 10.29 -2.36
C LEU A 68 -14.39 10.28 -3.85
N ALA A 69 -14.10 11.44 -4.43
CA ALA A 69 -13.71 11.56 -5.84
C ALA A 69 -12.33 10.96 -6.15
N LEU A 70 -11.50 10.71 -5.14
CA LEU A 70 -10.21 10.03 -5.27
C LEU A 70 -10.33 8.49 -5.33
N PHE A 71 -11.49 7.92 -5.00
CA PHE A 71 -11.68 6.48 -5.17
C PHE A 71 -11.88 6.12 -6.63
N GLU A 72 -11.32 4.99 -7.03
CA GLU A 72 -11.44 4.43 -8.36
C GLU A 72 -12.90 4.00 -8.62
N LYS A 73 -13.55 4.64 -9.61
CA LYS A 73 -15.00 4.52 -9.83
C LYS A 73 -15.43 3.11 -10.29
N GLU A 74 -14.68 2.48 -11.18
CA GLU A 74 -15.01 1.18 -11.76
C GLU A 74 -15.14 0.12 -10.66
N ARG A 75 -14.21 0.11 -9.70
CA ARG A 75 -14.26 -0.77 -8.55
C ARG A 75 -15.47 -0.52 -7.66
N LEU A 76 -15.85 0.74 -7.49
CA LEU A 76 -17.07 1.10 -6.74
C LEU A 76 -18.33 0.61 -7.46
N ILE A 77 -18.31 0.52 -8.79
CA ILE A 77 -19.44 0.06 -9.62
C ILE A 77 -19.44 -1.48 -9.73
N GLU A 78 -18.29 -2.12 -9.94
CA GLU A 78 -18.19 -3.58 -10.08
C GLU A 78 -18.72 -4.34 -8.85
N HIS A 79 -18.55 -3.77 -7.68
CA HIS A 79 -19.16 -4.30 -6.46
C HIS A 79 -20.63 -3.90 -6.28
N GLN A 80 -21.22 -3.15 -7.24
CA GLN A 80 -22.56 -2.60 -7.11
C GLN A 80 -23.34 -2.61 -8.43
N ASN A 81 -24.26 -3.53 -8.57
CA ASN A 81 -25.39 -3.31 -9.46
C ASN A 81 -26.32 -2.17 -8.98
N LYS A 82 -26.03 -1.52 -7.88
CA LYS A 82 -26.67 -0.29 -7.35
C LYS A 82 -25.81 0.25 -6.20
N TYR A 83 -25.67 1.57 -6.10
CA TYR A 83 -25.23 2.30 -4.90
C TYR A 83 -26.23 2.07 -3.75
N THR A 84 -26.32 0.86 -3.23
CA THR A 84 -27.16 0.59 -2.08
C THR A 84 -26.32 0.73 -0.80
N VAL A 85 -26.88 1.40 0.18
CA VAL A 85 -26.35 1.61 1.53
C VAL A 85 -25.93 0.31 2.23
N ASP A 86 -26.31 -0.84 1.68
CA ASP A 86 -26.06 -2.18 2.21
C ASP A 86 -24.73 -2.81 1.78
N ASN A 87 -23.91 -2.14 0.95
CA ASN A 87 -22.60 -2.66 0.59
C ASN A 87 -21.60 -2.36 1.71
N GLN A 88 -20.93 -3.38 2.23
CA GLN A 88 -19.95 -3.24 3.32
C GLN A 88 -18.79 -2.30 2.92
N LEU A 89 -18.27 -2.43 1.71
CA LEU A 89 -17.20 -1.55 1.21
C LEU A 89 -17.60 -0.08 1.25
N PHE A 90 -18.82 0.25 0.84
CA PHE A 90 -19.31 1.63 0.86
C PHE A 90 -19.48 2.17 2.29
N ARG A 91 -19.94 1.33 3.22
CA ARG A 91 -20.01 1.69 4.65
C ARG A 91 -18.62 1.97 5.21
N ASP A 92 -17.64 1.12 4.89
CA ASP A 92 -16.27 1.26 5.37
C ASP A 92 -15.61 2.53 4.78
N ILE A 93 -15.81 2.81 3.49
CA ILE A 93 -15.35 4.05 2.85
C ILE A 93 -16.00 5.28 3.49
N THR A 94 -17.29 5.23 3.76
CA THR A 94 -18.01 6.34 4.41
C THR A 94 -17.48 6.58 5.83
N ALA A 95 -17.27 5.51 6.60
CA ALA A 95 -16.67 5.60 7.93
C ALA A 95 -15.25 6.19 7.89
N PHE A 96 -14.44 5.71 6.94
CA PHE A 96 -13.09 6.25 6.69
C PHE A 96 -13.11 7.76 6.40
N ILE A 97 -13.93 8.19 5.44
CA ILE A 97 -14.04 9.61 5.08
C ILE A 97 -14.47 10.45 6.28
N LYS A 98 -15.44 9.96 7.06
CA LYS A 98 -15.90 10.62 8.29
C LYS A 98 -14.78 10.72 9.33
N ASP A 99 -14.01 9.66 9.53
CA ASP A 99 -12.87 9.63 10.45
C ASP A 99 -11.78 10.62 10.02
N VAL A 100 -11.38 10.58 8.74
CA VAL A 100 -10.34 11.46 8.18
C VAL A 100 -10.75 12.92 8.32
N CYS A 101 -11.97 13.27 7.92
CA CYS A 101 -12.46 14.67 7.96
C CYS A 101 -12.75 15.13 9.38
N GLY A 102 -13.39 14.27 10.20
CA GLY A 102 -13.76 14.62 11.58
C GLY A 102 -12.56 14.81 12.51
N LYS A 103 -11.48 14.05 12.29
CA LYS A 103 -10.22 14.17 13.04
C LYS A 103 -9.19 15.08 12.36
N ASN A 104 -9.54 15.68 11.23
CA ASN A 104 -8.65 16.48 10.38
C ASN A 104 -7.31 15.79 10.07
N LEU A 105 -7.35 14.49 9.78
CA LEU A 105 -6.16 13.71 9.47
C LEU A 105 -5.62 14.10 8.09
N LYS A 106 -4.33 14.27 7.99
CA LYS A 106 -3.62 14.58 6.75
C LYS A 106 -2.64 13.46 6.42
N ILE A 107 -2.28 13.30 5.15
CA ILE A 107 -1.24 12.40 4.68
C ILE A 107 -0.11 13.19 4.05
N THR A 108 1.11 12.71 4.23
CA THR A 108 2.32 13.32 3.65
C THR A 108 3.24 12.23 3.12
N LEU A 109 4.12 12.59 2.18
CA LEU A 109 5.16 11.66 1.67
C LEU A 109 6.10 11.18 2.78
N THR A 110 6.33 12.02 3.81
CA THR A 110 7.23 11.73 4.93
C THR A 110 6.61 10.89 6.03
N ASP A 111 5.34 10.51 5.88
CA ASP A 111 4.70 9.63 6.86
C ASP A 111 5.41 8.29 6.96
N LYS A 112 5.65 7.84 8.19
CA LYS A 112 6.43 6.61 8.48
C LYS A 112 5.89 5.38 7.77
N ASP A 113 4.57 5.28 7.63
CA ASP A 113 3.88 4.12 7.08
C ASP A 113 3.29 4.43 5.67
N PHE A 114 4.00 5.28 4.92
CA PHE A 114 3.76 5.58 3.51
C PHE A 114 4.89 5.01 2.65
N PHE A 115 4.55 4.13 1.69
CA PHE A 115 5.52 3.45 0.85
C PHE A 115 5.15 3.56 -0.63
N ALA A 116 6.16 3.68 -1.48
CA ALA A 116 6.00 3.51 -2.93
C ALA A 116 6.52 2.13 -3.35
N CYS A 117 5.72 1.37 -4.04
CA CYS A 117 6.06 0.05 -4.57
C CYS A 117 6.22 0.16 -6.08
N ALA A 118 7.45 0.08 -6.56
CA ALA A 118 7.78 0.07 -7.98
C ALA A 118 7.88 -1.38 -8.47
N TYR A 119 7.00 -1.76 -9.40
CA TYR A 119 6.95 -3.09 -9.98
C TYR A 119 7.77 -3.14 -11.26
N TRP A 120 8.78 -4.02 -11.26
CA TRP A 120 9.77 -4.12 -12.33
C TRP A 120 9.74 -5.48 -12.99
N LYS A 121 9.91 -5.47 -14.31
CA LYS A 121 10.33 -6.65 -15.07
C LYS A 121 11.84 -6.76 -15.05
N ALA A 122 12.34 -7.94 -14.73
CA ALA A 122 13.76 -8.25 -14.71
C ALA A 122 14.02 -9.63 -15.31
N LYS A 123 15.25 -9.88 -15.72
CA LYS A 123 15.75 -11.22 -16.07
C LYS A 123 16.78 -11.64 -15.05
N PHE A 124 16.54 -12.78 -14.42
CA PHE A 124 17.45 -13.41 -13.48
C PHE A 124 17.90 -14.76 -14.05
N GLN A 125 19.20 -14.88 -14.32
CA GLN A 125 19.78 -16.07 -14.96
C GLN A 125 19.00 -16.51 -16.23
N GLY A 126 18.63 -15.53 -17.06
CA GLY A 126 17.90 -15.75 -18.31
C GLY A 126 16.39 -15.99 -18.16
N LYS A 127 15.85 -16.07 -16.95
CA LYS A 127 14.41 -16.26 -16.69
C LYS A 127 13.75 -14.93 -16.32
N ASP A 128 12.54 -14.73 -16.80
CA ASP A 128 11.75 -13.53 -16.46
C ASP A 128 11.33 -13.58 -14.99
N LYS A 129 11.46 -12.45 -14.32
CA LYS A 129 11.09 -12.21 -12.92
C LYS A 129 10.35 -10.90 -12.80
N ASN A 130 9.32 -10.89 -11.95
CA ASN A 130 8.66 -9.65 -11.51
C ASN A 130 9.16 -9.34 -10.10
N LEU A 131 9.69 -8.13 -9.93
CA LEU A 131 10.21 -7.64 -8.66
C LEU A 131 9.44 -6.42 -8.21
N CYS A 132 9.26 -6.26 -6.91
CA CYS A 132 8.78 -5.04 -6.30
C CYS A 132 9.92 -4.41 -5.49
N ILE A 133 10.32 -3.20 -5.88
CA ILE A 133 11.24 -2.37 -5.10
C ILE A 133 10.38 -1.43 -4.27
N VAL A 134 10.51 -1.54 -2.95
CA VAL A 134 9.76 -0.73 -1.99
C VAL A 134 10.61 0.47 -1.59
N LEU A 135 10.05 1.66 -1.75
CA LEU A 135 10.72 2.92 -1.44
C LEU A 135 9.97 3.64 -0.32
N ARG A 136 10.73 4.39 0.46
CA ARG A 136 10.22 5.32 1.47
C ARG A 136 10.82 6.70 1.23
N TYR A 137 10.01 7.73 1.40
CA TYR A 137 10.48 9.11 1.37
C TYR A 137 10.96 9.49 2.77
N GLU A 138 12.20 9.92 2.89
CA GLU A 138 12.86 10.14 4.18
C GLU A 138 13.65 11.45 4.21
N ASN A 139 13.66 12.10 5.37
CA ASN A 139 14.57 13.20 5.65
C ASN A 139 15.93 12.61 6.07
N ILE A 140 16.98 12.95 5.36
CA ILE A 140 18.35 12.51 5.64
C ILE A 140 19.17 13.56 6.41
N GLY A 141 18.51 14.58 6.94
CA GLY A 141 19.11 15.68 7.69
C GLY A 141 19.18 16.97 6.89
N ASN A 142 19.28 18.11 7.59
CA ASN A 142 19.36 19.45 7.00
C ASN A 142 18.25 19.77 5.97
N ASP A 143 17.02 19.29 6.23
CA ASP A 143 15.86 19.43 5.35
C ASP A 143 16.05 18.85 3.93
N VAL A 144 16.98 17.92 3.78
CA VAL A 144 17.18 17.19 2.53
C VAL A 144 16.35 15.91 2.56
N PHE A 145 15.49 15.77 1.56
CA PHE A 145 14.59 14.62 1.41
C PHE A 145 14.97 13.79 0.19
N ARG A 146 14.77 12.48 0.31
CA ARG A 146 14.97 11.55 -0.81
C ARG A 146 14.08 10.33 -0.73
N TRP A 147 13.88 9.66 -1.86
CA TRP A 147 13.38 8.29 -1.90
C TRP A 147 14.52 7.32 -1.65
N GLY A 148 14.43 6.55 -0.57
CA GLY A 148 15.36 5.46 -0.23
C GLY A 148 14.73 4.10 -0.47
N ILE A 149 15.51 3.08 -0.85
CA ILE A 149 15.03 1.71 -0.96
C ILE A 149 14.86 1.13 0.45
N ALA A 150 13.63 0.80 0.80
CA ALA A 150 13.26 0.25 2.11
C ALA A 150 13.14 -1.27 2.10
N GLY A 151 12.92 -1.90 0.94
CA GLY A 151 12.80 -3.33 0.78
C GLY A 151 12.75 -3.78 -0.66
N VAL A 152 12.84 -5.09 -0.86
CA VAL A 152 12.73 -5.75 -2.16
C VAL A 152 11.91 -7.01 -2.00
N ASN A 153 10.98 -7.27 -2.92
CA ASN A 153 10.15 -8.47 -2.95
C ASN A 153 10.21 -9.15 -4.31
N GLY A 154 9.94 -10.47 -4.33
CA GLY A 154 9.89 -11.27 -5.55
C GLY A 154 11.24 -11.86 -5.98
N LEU A 155 12.33 -11.52 -5.29
CA LEU A 155 13.66 -12.02 -5.62
C LEU A 155 13.85 -13.48 -5.19
N VAL A 156 13.41 -13.79 -3.98
CA VAL A 156 13.48 -15.13 -3.38
C VAL A 156 12.06 -15.58 -3.01
N GLU A 157 11.72 -16.83 -3.25
CA GLU A 157 10.45 -17.36 -2.77
C GLU A 157 10.45 -17.42 -1.24
N ASN A 158 9.34 -17.04 -0.62
CA ASN A 158 9.21 -16.95 0.83
C ASN A 158 9.60 -18.27 1.55
N LYS A 159 9.39 -19.43 0.88
CA LYS A 159 9.83 -20.74 1.39
C LYS A 159 11.34 -20.91 1.53
N MET A 160 12.14 -20.13 0.80
CA MET A 160 13.61 -20.18 0.91
C MET A 160 14.14 -19.38 2.10
N LEU A 161 13.34 -18.43 2.61
CA LEU A 161 13.71 -17.61 3.75
C LEU A 161 13.27 -18.19 5.09
N ASP A 162 12.38 -19.19 5.04
CA ASP A 162 11.81 -19.88 6.22
C ASP A 162 12.61 -21.12 6.65
N THR A 163 13.89 -21.13 6.32
CA THR A 163 14.77 -22.20 6.79
C THR A 163 15.06 -22.03 8.28
N THR A 164 14.43 -22.86 9.10
CA THR A 164 14.85 -23.03 10.47
C THR A 164 16.35 -23.36 10.50
N SER A 165 17.11 -22.57 11.25
CA SER A 165 18.55 -22.80 11.45
C SER A 165 18.74 -24.07 12.29
N ASN A 166 18.81 -25.23 11.63
CA ASN A 166 18.99 -26.54 12.27
C ASN A 166 20.32 -27.21 11.93
N GLY A 167 21.15 -26.54 11.12
CA GLY A 167 22.51 -26.98 10.85
C GLY A 167 23.45 -26.67 11.99
N THR A 168 24.31 -27.61 12.36
CA THR A 168 25.30 -27.45 13.43
C THR A 168 26.71 -27.56 12.85
N ILE A 169 27.54 -26.56 13.17
CA ILE A 169 28.98 -26.60 12.88
C ILE A 169 29.71 -26.65 14.23
N ARG A 170 30.49 -27.66 14.47
CA ARG A 170 31.30 -27.80 15.68
C ARG A 170 32.78 -27.96 15.34
N PRO A 171 33.72 -27.50 16.20
CA PRO A 171 35.14 -27.55 15.91
C PRO A 171 35.64 -28.98 15.66
N VAL A 172 35.03 -29.95 16.30
CA VAL A 172 35.48 -31.36 16.34
C VAL A 172 34.36 -32.37 15.92
N ASP A 173 33.31 -31.90 15.26
CA ASP A 173 32.22 -32.79 14.86
C ASP A 173 32.62 -33.68 13.67
N HIS A 174 32.15 -34.94 13.67
CA HIS A 174 32.41 -35.87 12.59
C HIS A 174 31.66 -35.52 11.31
N GLU A 175 30.50 -34.85 11.39
CA GLU A 175 29.70 -34.52 10.22
C GLU A 175 30.15 -33.19 9.57
N VAL A 176 30.23 -32.12 10.35
CA VAL A 176 30.66 -30.80 9.86
C VAL A 176 31.52 -30.08 10.91
N ASN A 177 32.82 -30.15 10.70
CA ASN A 177 33.76 -29.34 11.48
C ASN A 177 34.23 -28.12 10.68
N PHE A 178 34.97 -27.22 11.29
CA PHE A 178 35.50 -26.01 10.63
C PHE A 178 36.32 -26.31 9.39
N MET A 179 37.08 -27.43 9.36
CA MET A 179 37.90 -27.83 8.22
C MET A 179 37.06 -28.37 7.05
N GLN A 180 35.90 -28.92 7.35
CA GLN A 180 34.98 -29.49 6.36
C GLN A 180 33.94 -28.47 5.85
N LEU A 181 33.88 -27.26 6.43
CA LEU A 181 32.97 -26.21 6.00
C LEU A 181 33.07 -25.91 4.50
N LYS A 182 34.25 -26.03 3.90
CA LYS A 182 34.47 -25.91 2.45
C LYS A 182 33.57 -26.85 1.62
N ASN A 183 33.22 -28.01 2.15
CA ASN A 183 32.41 -29.00 1.44
C ASN A 183 30.96 -28.50 1.32
N ILE A 184 30.47 -27.81 2.33
CA ILE A 184 29.14 -27.13 2.30
C ILE A 184 29.18 -25.97 1.35
N LEU A 185 30.22 -25.12 1.43
CA LEU A 185 30.34 -23.88 0.63
C LEU A 185 30.49 -24.18 -0.88
N ASN A 186 31.04 -25.33 -1.22
CA ASN A 186 31.25 -25.74 -2.62
C ASN A 186 30.12 -26.61 -3.19
N GLN A 187 29.08 -26.91 -2.43
CA GLN A 187 27.94 -27.67 -2.95
C GLN A 187 27.01 -26.72 -3.74
N PRO A 188 26.63 -27.06 -4.98
CA PRO A 188 25.74 -26.23 -5.82
C PRO A 188 24.38 -25.95 -5.20
N ASN A 189 23.92 -26.79 -4.29
CA ASN A 189 22.68 -26.70 -3.54
C ASN A 189 22.94 -26.76 -2.04
N GLY A 190 24.14 -26.35 -1.60
CA GLY A 190 24.48 -26.29 -0.18
C GLY A 190 23.47 -25.38 0.55
N LYS A 191 22.77 -25.96 1.52
CA LYS A 191 21.80 -25.24 2.35
C LYS A 191 22.54 -24.46 3.43
N ILE A 192 23.40 -23.51 2.99
CA ILE A 192 24.23 -22.72 3.91
C ILE A 192 23.38 -21.94 4.91
N GLU A 193 22.15 -21.60 4.52
CA GLU A 193 21.18 -20.91 5.38
C GLU A 193 20.85 -21.68 6.64
N MET A 194 20.94 -23.02 6.61
CA MET A 194 20.72 -23.87 7.79
C MET A 194 21.77 -23.64 8.89
N PHE A 195 22.93 -23.12 8.51
CA PHE A 195 24.06 -22.90 9.42
C PHE A 195 24.19 -21.44 9.86
N ARG A 196 23.20 -20.62 9.55
CA ARG A 196 23.19 -19.21 9.96
C ARG A 196 23.04 -19.06 11.45
N SER A 197 23.62 -18.00 12.01
CA SER A 197 23.33 -17.59 13.38
C SER A 197 21.86 -17.12 13.50
N SER A 198 21.24 -17.36 14.65
CA SER A 198 19.87 -16.93 14.93
C SER A 198 19.65 -15.42 14.75
N ASN A 199 20.71 -14.63 14.87
CA ASN A 199 20.66 -13.17 14.73
C ASN A 199 21.01 -12.70 13.30
N THR A 200 21.27 -13.60 12.35
CA THR A 200 21.61 -13.26 10.98
C THR A 200 20.33 -13.25 10.13
N ASN A 201 19.94 -12.08 9.68
CA ASN A 201 18.86 -11.92 8.72
C ASN A 201 19.40 -11.92 7.29
N ILE A 202 18.72 -12.61 6.40
CA ILE A 202 18.99 -12.50 4.96
C ILE A 202 18.29 -11.24 4.48
N ASP A 203 19.07 -10.24 4.10
CA ASP A 203 18.58 -9.00 3.54
C ASP A 203 18.47 -9.13 2.01
N GLN A 204 17.25 -9.06 1.48
CA GLN A 204 16.98 -9.14 0.05
C GLN A 204 17.64 -8.00 -0.74
N LEU A 205 17.85 -6.84 -0.14
CA LEU A 205 18.52 -5.72 -0.80
C LEU A 205 20.01 -6.01 -1.02
N SER A 206 20.69 -6.54 -0.01
CA SER A 206 22.09 -6.95 -0.13
C SER A 206 22.25 -8.06 -1.17
N TYR A 207 21.33 -9.02 -1.20
CA TYR A 207 21.32 -10.07 -2.21
C TYR A 207 21.10 -9.48 -3.62
N LEU A 208 20.12 -8.59 -3.80
CA LEU A 208 19.90 -7.88 -5.06
C LEU A 208 21.15 -7.12 -5.52
N SER A 209 21.82 -6.41 -4.61
CA SER A 209 23.05 -5.68 -4.88
C SER A 209 24.15 -6.62 -5.42
N ALA A 210 24.31 -7.77 -4.80
CA ALA A 210 25.27 -8.80 -5.26
C ALA A 210 24.94 -9.29 -6.68
N LEU A 211 23.67 -9.56 -6.96
CA LEU A 211 23.21 -10.01 -8.28
C LEU A 211 23.42 -8.95 -9.37
N ILE A 212 23.21 -7.67 -9.06
CA ILE A 212 23.48 -6.55 -9.98
C ILE A 212 24.99 -6.45 -10.27
N ASN A 213 25.80 -6.45 -9.21
CA ASN A 213 27.27 -6.32 -9.34
C ASN A 213 27.88 -7.51 -10.12
N THR A 214 27.33 -8.69 -10.00
CA THR A 214 27.76 -9.89 -10.73
C THR A 214 27.07 -10.06 -12.08
N LYS A 215 26.23 -9.08 -12.50
CA LYS A 215 25.49 -9.10 -13.77
C LYS A 215 24.57 -10.32 -13.93
N GLN A 216 24.13 -10.93 -12.83
CA GLN A 216 23.22 -12.08 -12.86
C GLN A 216 21.75 -11.65 -13.00
N ILE A 217 21.43 -10.39 -12.72
CA ILE A 217 20.11 -9.81 -12.91
C ILE A 217 20.19 -8.56 -13.77
N THR A 218 19.23 -8.39 -14.67
CA THR A 218 19.07 -7.18 -15.48
C THR A 218 17.63 -6.71 -15.42
N PHE A 219 17.42 -5.40 -15.25
CA PHE A 219 16.10 -4.78 -15.25
C PHE A 219 15.76 -4.31 -16.66
N SER A 220 14.50 -4.48 -17.08
CA SER A 220 14.01 -4.04 -18.38
C SER A 220 13.13 -2.80 -18.28
N GLN A 221 12.06 -2.85 -17.53
CA GLN A 221 11.12 -1.72 -17.39
C GLN A 221 10.41 -1.73 -16.03
N CYS A 222 10.02 -0.55 -15.58
CA CYS A 222 9.07 -0.38 -14.49
C CYS A 222 7.65 -0.38 -15.08
N ASP A 223 6.86 -1.36 -14.72
CA ASP A 223 5.49 -1.50 -15.24
C ASP A 223 4.53 -0.53 -14.54
N SER A 224 4.69 -0.36 -13.23
CA SER A 224 3.81 0.51 -12.44
C SER A 224 4.46 0.91 -11.11
N VAL A 225 3.91 1.98 -10.55
CA VAL A 225 4.17 2.38 -9.17
C VAL A 225 2.84 2.43 -8.45
N VAL A 226 2.79 1.87 -7.23
CA VAL A 226 1.62 1.89 -6.36
C VAL A 226 2.06 2.42 -5.00
N PHE A 227 1.36 3.43 -4.49
CA PHE A 227 1.59 3.90 -3.13
C PHE A 227 0.72 3.12 -2.15
N HIS A 228 1.31 2.75 -1.02
CA HIS A 228 0.66 2.03 0.07
C HIS A 228 0.59 2.95 1.28
N CYS A 229 -0.62 3.33 1.67
CA CYS A 229 -0.89 4.28 2.75
C CYS A 229 -1.46 3.54 3.95
N LEU A 230 -0.70 3.48 5.04
CA LEU A 230 -1.06 2.82 6.31
C LEU A 230 -1.00 3.78 7.52
N ASN A 231 -0.85 5.08 7.26
CA ASN A 231 -0.74 6.10 8.29
C ASN A 231 -2.09 6.54 8.87
N VAL A 232 -3.20 6.22 8.23
CA VAL A 232 -4.53 6.42 8.80
C VAL A 232 -4.90 5.20 9.65
N LYS A 233 -4.96 5.38 10.97
CA LYS A 233 -5.19 4.28 11.92
C LYS A 233 -6.47 3.52 11.59
N GLY A 234 -6.36 2.20 11.47
CA GLY A 234 -7.47 1.30 11.18
C GLY A 234 -7.72 1.07 9.69
N TYR A 235 -6.91 1.69 8.81
CA TYR A 235 -7.13 1.60 7.37
C TYR A 235 -5.83 1.40 6.59
N LEU A 236 -5.94 0.62 5.51
CA LEU A 236 -4.95 0.53 4.45
C LEU A 236 -5.62 0.90 3.14
N PHE A 237 -5.02 1.77 2.38
CA PHE A 237 -5.42 2.00 1.01
C PHE A 237 -4.21 2.10 0.08
N LYS A 238 -4.42 1.72 -1.18
CA LYS A 238 -3.41 1.80 -2.23
C LYS A 238 -3.80 2.85 -3.23
N VAL A 239 -2.83 3.59 -3.73
CA VAL A 239 -3.02 4.60 -4.76
C VAL A 239 -2.23 4.19 -5.98
N ALA A 240 -2.92 4.00 -7.11
CA ALA A 240 -2.34 3.61 -8.37
C ALA A 240 -2.72 4.60 -9.48
N LYS A 241 -1.95 4.60 -10.55
CA LYS A 241 -2.20 5.45 -11.71
C LYS A 241 -3.08 4.71 -12.73
N PHE A 242 -4.20 5.31 -13.05
CA PHE A 242 -5.12 4.87 -14.11
C PHE A 242 -5.00 5.77 -15.34
N ASN A 243 -5.02 5.16 -16.51
CA ASN A 243 -4.97 5.87 -17.78
C ASN A 243 -6.12 5.38 -18.66
N ARG A 244 -7.28 6.03 -18.55
CA ARG A 244 -8.51 5.68 -19.25
C ARG A 244 -9.37 6.92 -19.54
N LYS A 245 -10.40 6.77 -20.42
CA LYS A 245 -11.22 7.89 -20.88
C LYS A 245 -12.60 7.95 -20.23
N ASP A 246 -13.16 6.80 -19.84
CA ASP A 246 -14.59 6.69 -19.51
C ASP A 246 -14.92 6.87 -18.03
N TYR A 247 -13.89 6.88 -17.18
CA TYR A 247 -14.02 7.04 -15.72
C TYR A 247 -13.01 8.07 -15.21
N ASN A 248 -13.02 8.31 -13.90
CA ASN A 248 -11.95 9.08 -13.28
C ASN A 248 -10.58 8.45 -13.59
N THR A 249 -9.57 9.27 -13.74
CA THR A 249 -8.24 8.87 -14.23
C THR A 249 -7.14 9.56 -13.45
N GLY A 250 -5.89 9.11 -13.62
CA GLY A 250 -4.75 9.60 -12.87
C GLY A 250 -4.50 8.80 -11.60
N TRP A 251 -4.02 9.43 -10.54
CA TRP A 251 -3.69 8.78 -9.26
C TRP A 251 -4.95 8.66 -8.40
N LEU A 252 -5.40 7.43 -8.18
CA LEU A 252 -6.66 7.13 -7.50
C LEU A 252 -6.47 6.02 -6.47
N ILE A 253 -7.35 5.98 -5.47
CA ILE A 253 -7.44 4.87 -4.52
C ILE A 253 -7.93 3.63 -5.26
N SER A 254 -7.01 2.71 -5.52
CA SER A 254 -7.23 1.47 -6.28
C SER A 254 -7.60 0.29 -5.38
N ASP A 255 -7.27 0.35 -4.10
CA ASP A 255 -7.56 -0.68 -3.11
C ASP A 255 -7.79 -0.05 -1.74
N PHE A 256 -8.73 -0.62 -0.98
CA PHE A 256 -9.10 -0.11 0.33
C PHE A 256 -9.57 -1.25 1.23
N GLN A 257 -9.09 -1.26 2.47
CA GLN A 257 -9.53 -2.22 3.48
C GLN A 257 -9.33 -1.66 4.89
N THR A 258 -10.17 -2.12 5.81
CA THR A 258 -9.95 -1.94 7.25
C THR A 258 -8.93 -2.94 7.74
N ILE A 259 -8.03 -2.52 8.61
CA ILE A 259 -7.00 -3.38 9.22
C ILE A 259 -6.79 -3.02 10.68
N ASN A 260 -6.48 -4.01 11.50
CA ASN A 260 -6.02 -3.78 12.87
C ASN A 260 -4.48 -3.58 12.90
N GLU A 261 -3.94 -3.26 14.07
CA GLU A 261 -2.51 -2.95 14.21
C GLU A 261 -1.60 -4.17 13.97
N GLU A 262 -2.06 -5.37 14.31
CA GLU A 262 -1.32 -6.61 14.05
C GLU A 262 -1.27 -6.93 12.56
N GLU A 263 -2.39 -6.80 11.87
CA GLU A 263 -2.49 -6.96 10.41
C GLU A 263 -1.64 -5.92 9.69
N LYS A 264 -1.67 -4.66 10.15
CA LYS A 264 -0.82 -3.58 9.63
C LYS A 264 0.66 -3.95 9.74
N GLN A 265 1.11 -4.39 10.91
CA GLN A 265 2.51 -4.73 11.13
C GLN A 265 2.93 -5.94 10.27
N ARG A 266 2.07 -6.93 10.16
CA ARG A 266 2.28 -8.10 9.27
C ARG A 266 2.39 -7.66 7.81
N TYR A 267 1.49 -6.79 7.37
CA TYR A 267 1.51 -6.23 6.03
C TYR A 267 2.81 -5.47 5.72
N ILE A 268 3.25 -4.60 6.64
CA ILE A 268 4.51 -3.85 6.49
C ILE A 268 5.70 -4.80 6.41
N ASN A 269 5.75 -5.84 7.24
CA ASN A 269 6.83 -6.82 7.21
C ASN A 269 6.88 -7.57 5.87
N GLN A 270 5.73 -8.01 5.37
CA GLN A 270 5.61 -8.62 4.04
C GLN A 270 6.02 -7.65 2.93
N LEU A 271 5.56 -6.40 3.00
CA LEU A 271 5.89 -5.38 2.02
C LEU A 271 7.39 -5.12 1.95
N LEU A 272 8.06 -5.06 3.09
CA LEU A 272 9.50 -4.83 3.19
C LEU A 272 10.33 -6.10 2.92
N GLY A 273 9.71 -7.25 2.63
CA GLY A 273 10.41 -8.52 2.46
C GLY A 273 11.07 -9.02 3.73
N LYS A 274 10.56 -8.61 4.89
CA LYS A 274 10.95 -9.12 6.20
C LYS A 274 10.01 -10.26 6.56
N LEU A 275 10.55 -11.43 6.78
CA LEU A 275 9.82 -12.62 7.22
C LEU A 275 10.09 -12.92 8.67
#